data_8e1c083509bd292fd42f6aa72d8b144a
#
_entry.id   8e1c083509bd292fd42f6aa72d8b144a
#
_cell.length_a   1.000
_cell.length_b   1.000
_cell.length_c   1.000
_cell.angle_alpha   90.00
_cell.angle_beta   90.00
_cell.angle_gamma   90.00
#
_symmetry.space_group_name_H-M   'P 1'
#
loop_
_entity.id
_entity.type
_entity.pdbx_description
1 polymer ?
#
loop_
_entity_poly.entity_id
_entity_poly.type
_entity_poly.pdbx_seq_one_letter_code
_entity_poly.pdbx_strand_id
1 'polypeptide(L)'
;MNLLAQWEQRVVPWSWVWAAVIAVVGACVALLPIDWVILLVGGTALAILTLVRPAYGIYALVFAVPFGSVRQFQLSGINVNACDACVALVVASWLAAMVGQRRIVVPHLPLLLPLIGFIFVLVLSWLAALSLTVSLKETLKWVQLLLVYLFIGSTFDEDRVRRTMTLVLIAGVLASLLGIYQFFGRVGPDGFLWHTPVGLFMRAYGTFQQPNPFGGYVGMVAPIAYGLWLVSFGIDKGQVPLFGMWRFVTHTTLYAVLTGLMVVAILMTWSRGAILGFLAAFVAINMRRSRRVAAAFVVVMVLLIGLGALQLLPEVITQRFLDFLPFLSIPDVNAVELNPINFALVQRLAHWTAGWDMFAAHPWTGVGIGNYPVVYPLYAPPAWPDAMGHAHNYYLNMAAETGLAGLFAYLMLWAVIFWQTLRATYRLRGYALGIALGVFGVLVHLSVHNLVDNLYVHNMYLHIAILLGCVAALVRSQTALGGTSGCGLDCADRGDRP
;
A
#
# COMPACT_ATOMS: atom_id res chain seq x y z
N MET A 1 2.89 35.16 -54.42
CA MET A 1 1.51 34.68 -54.45
C MET A 1 1.56 33.27 -55.03
N ASN A 2 1.25 32.25 -54.42
CA ASN A 2 0.50 31.68 -53.36
C ASN A 2 1.04 30.26 -53.04
N LEU A 3 2.15 30.11 -52.35
CA LEU A 3 2.56 28.79 -51.85
C LEU A 3 1.85 28.45 -50.52
N LEU A 4 1.35 29.45 -49.79
CA LEU A 4 0.59 29.25 -48.55
C LEU A 4 -0.86 28.78 -48.78
N ALA A 5 -1.46 29.10 -49.93
CA ALA A 5 -2.82 28.67 -50.25
C ALA A 5 -2.94 27.18 -50.68
N GLN A 6 -1.82 26.51 -51.00
CA GLN A 6 -1.82 25.07 -51.35
C GLN A 6 -1.69 24.14 -50.14
N TRP A 7 -1.36 24.64 -48.97
CA TRP A 7 -1.28 23.82 -47.72
C TRP A 7 -2.61 23.67 -47.02
N GLU A 8 -3.55 24.60 -47.21
CA GLU A 8 -4.88 24.52 -46.55
C GLU A 8 -5.83 23.45 -47.16
N GLN A 9 -5.50 22.87 -48.31
CA GLN A 9 -6.35 21.86 -48.97
C GLN A 9 -5.99 20.40 -48.63
N ARG A 10 -5.06 20.13 -47.75
CA ARG A 10 -4.73 18.75 -47.29
C ARG A 10 -5.09 18.49 -45.83
N VAL A 11 -6.10 19.12 -45.30
CA VAL A 11 -6.71 18.68 -44.04
C VAL A 11 -7.46 17.41 -44.32
N VAL A 12 -6.94 16.27 -43.90
CA VAL A 12 -7.65 15.00 -43.94
C VAL A 12 -9.01 15.21 -43.30
N PRO A 13 -10.13 15.03 -44.02
CA PRO A 13 -11.42 15.25 -43.41
C PRO A 13 -11.61 14.39 -42.16
N TRP A 14 -12.06 14.96 -41.09
CA TRP A 14 -12.27 14.25 -39.80
C TRP A 14 -13.07 12.94 -39.98
N SER A 15 -13.91 12.86 -41.02
CA SER A 15 -14.65 11.64 -41.39
C SER A 15 -13.70 10.47 -41.72
N TRP A 16 -12.59 10.69 -42.44
CA TRP A 16 -11.62 9.63 -42.75
C TRP A 16 -10.84 9.18 -41.52
N VAL A 17 -10.53 10.12 -40.61
CA VAL A 17 -9.90 9.78 -39.33
C VAL A 17 -10.82 8.88 -38.51
N TRP A 18 -12.09 9.23 -38.40
CA TRP A 18 -13.07 8.40 -37.72
C TRP A 18 -13.28 7.06 -38.41
N ALA A 19 -13.36 7.03 -39.74
CA ALA A 19 -13.49 5.78 -40.50
C ALA A 19 -12.27 4.87 -40.26
N ALA A 20 -11.04 5.41 -40.23
CA ALA A 20 -9.82 4.66 -39.92
C ALA A 20 -9.82 4.12 -38.48
N VAL A 21 -10.22 4.95 -37.51
CA VAL A 21 -10.35 4.53 -36.11
C VAL A 21 -11.39 3.40 -35.97
N ILE A 22 -12.56 3.52 -36.59
CA ILE A 22 -13.60 2.49 -36.56
C ILE A 22 -13.11 1.20 -37.23
N ALA A 23 -12.41 1.31 -38.37
CA ALA A 23 -11.86 0.14 -39.07
C ALA A 23 -10.78 -0.57 -38.23
N VAL A 24 -9.87 0.18 -37.59
CA VAL A 24 -8.84 -0.38 -36.69
C VAL A 24 -9.47 -1.03 -35.48
N VAL A 25 -10.41 -0.37 -34.80
CA VAL A 25 -11.14 -0.95 -33.66
C VAL A 25 -11.92 -2.20 -34.08
N GLY A 26 -12.62 -2.15 -35.22
CA GLY A 26 -13.32 -3.30 -35.78
C GLY A 26 -12.41 -4.48 -36.10
N ALA A 27 -11.26 -4.22 -36.71
CA ALA A 27 -10.25 -5.23 -36.97
C ALA A 27 -9.68 -5.82 -35.67
N CYS A 28 -9.38 -4.99 -34.66
CA CYS A 28 -8.95 -5.45 -33.35
C CYS A 28 -9.98 -6.37 -32.68
N VAL A 29 -11.25 -5.99 -32.72
CA VAL A 29 -12.35 -6.80 -32.16
C VAL A 29 -12.51 -8.12 -32.89
N ALA A 30 -12.32 -8.13 -34.23
CA ALA A 30 -12.49 -9.32 -35.05
C ALA A 30 -11.32 -10.31 -35.00
N LEU A 31 -10.09 -9.81 -34.80
CA LEU A 31 -8.86 -10.60 -34.96
C LEU A 31 -8.16 -10.94 -33.63
N LEU A 32 -8.40 -10.17 -32.57
CA LEU A 32 -7.76 -10.37 -31.27
C LEU A 32 -8.67 -11.16 -30.30
N PRO A 33 -8.08 -11.95 -29.38
CA PRO A 33 -8.80 -12.48 -28.24
C PRO A 33 -9.46 -11.35 -27.44
N ILE A 34 -10.66 -11.60 -26.91
CA ILE A 34 -11.51 -10.58 -26.27
C ILE A 34 -10.79 -9.86 -25.12
N ASP A 35 -9.92 -10.55 -24.40
CA ASP A 35 -9.11 -9.98 -23.32
C ASP A 35 -8.09 -8.93 -23.80
N TRP A 36 -7.50 -9.13 -25.00
CA TRP A 36 -6.62 -8.13 -25.63
C TRP A 36 -7.41 -6.92 -26.15
N VAL A 37 -8.62 -7.15 -26.66
CA VAL A 37 -9.51 -6.05 -27.09
C VAL A 37 -9.87 -5.17 -25.89
N ILE A 38 -10.27 -5.78 -24.79
CA ILE A 38 -10.61 -5.05 -23.55
C ILE A 38 -9.39 -4.25 -23.05
N LEU A 39 -8.21 -4.85 -23.07
CA LEU A 39 -6.96 -4.19 -22.67
C LEU A 39 -6.61 -3.00 -23.58
N LEU A 40 -6.75 -3.17 -24.89
CA LEU A 40 -6.39 -2.14 -25.87
C LEU A 40 -7.40 -0.99 -25.86
N VAL A 41 -8.68 -1.28 -25.91
CA VAL A 41 -9.73 -0.25 -25.91
C VAL A 41 -9.84 0.43 -24.54
N GLY A 42 -9.92 -0.36 -23.48
CA GLY A 42 -10.00 0.16 -22.10
C GLY A 42 -8.72 0.90 -21.69
N GLY A 43 -7.54 0.34 -22.03
CA GLY A 43 -6.26 0.97 -21.76
C GLY A 43 -6.07 2.29 -22.52
N THR A 44 -6.46 2.34 -23.80
CA THR A 44 -6.43 3.59 -24.61
C THR A 44 -7.38 4.64 -24.05
N ALA A 45 -8.61 4.25 -23.72
CA ALA A 45 -9.59 5.15 -23.11
C ALA A 45 -9.07 5.70 -21.76
N LEU A 46 -8.52 4.84 -20.92
CA LEU A 46 -7.92 5.25 -19.66
C LEU A 46 -6.72 6.18 -19.86
N ALA A 47 -5.86 5.90 -20.85
CA ALA A 47 -4.73 6.75 -21.17
C ALA A 47 -5.20 8.16 -21.60
N ILE A 48 -6.19 8.25 -22.50
CA ILE A 48 -6.75 9.54 -22.93
C ILE A 48 -7.38 10.27 -21.73
N LEU A 49 -8.19 9.58 -20.92
CA LEU A 49 -8.80 10.17 -19.73
C LEU A 49 -7.74 10.68 -18.73
N THR A 50 -6.65 9.93 -18.54
CA THR A 50 -5.57 10.31 -17.64
C THR A 50 -4.78 11.50 -18.18
N LEU A 51 -4.53 11.56 -19.49
CA LEU A 51 -3.87 12.71 -20.12
C LEU A 51 -4.69 13.99 -20.00
N VAL A 52 -6.02 13.90 -20.09
CA VAL A 52 -6.91 15.05 -19.92
C VAL A 52 -7.10 15.42 -18.45
N ARG A 53 -7.22 14.44 -17.58
CA ARG A 53 -7.41 14.60 -16.12
C ARG A 53 -6.60 13.57 -15.35
N PRO A 54 -5.39 13.90 -14.90
CA PRO A 54 -4.47 12.95 -14.25
C PRO A 54 -5.04 12.21 -13.02
N ALA A 55 -6.08 12.75 -12.36
CA ALA A 55 -6.76 12.08 -11.25
C ALA A 55 -7.35 10.71 -11.63
N TYR A 56 -7.77 10.51 -12.90
CA TYR A 56 -8.28 9.21 -13.34
C TYR A 56 -7.21 8.12 -13.35
N GLY A 57 -5.95 8.48 -13.63
CA GLY A 57 -4.83 7.56 -13.51
C GLY A 57 -4.59 7.09 -12.06
N ILE A 58 -4.81 7.97 -11.07
CA ILE A 58 -4.77 7.58 -9.65
C ILE A 58 -5.95 6.66 -9.30
N TYR A 59 -7.16 6.95 -9.80
CA TYR A 59 -8.31 6.07 -9.56
C TYR A 59 -8.10 4.68 -10.16
N ALA A 60 -7.52 4.60 -11.35
CA ALA A 60 -7.13 3.32 -11.95
C ALA A 60 -6.02 2.62 -11.16
N LEU A 61 -5.03 3.38 -10.67
CA LEU A 61 -3.92 2.87 -9.87
C LEU A 61 -4.41 2.19 -8.57
N VAL A 62 -5.46 2.72 -7.94
CA VAL A 62 -6.10 2.11 -6.76
C VAL A 62 -6.55 0.67 -7.04
N PHE A 63 -7.09 0.39 -8.22
CA PHE A 63 -7.47 -0.97 -8.64
C PHE A 63 -6.27 -1.75 -9.21
N ALA A 64 -5.35 -1.10 -9.88
CA ALA A 64 -4.18 -1.76 -10.44
C ALA A 64 -3.29 -2.38 -9.35
N VAL A 65 -3.21 -1.79 -8.15
CA VAL A 65 -2.43 -2.36 -7.04
C VAL A 65 -2.90 -3.77 -6.69
N PRO A 66 -4.16 -4.04 -6.31
CA PRO A 66 -4.58 -5.39 -5.95
C PRO A 66 -4.83 -6.31 -7.16
N PHE A 67 -5.17 -5.79 -8.34
CA PHE A 67 -5.59 -6.61 -9.48
C PHE A 67 -4.60 -6.62 -10.65
N GLY A 68 -3.68 -5.67 -10.72
CA GLY A 68 -2.76 -5.50 -11.85
C GLY A 68 -1.54 -6.44 -11.84
N SER A 69 -1.25 -7.09 -10.73
CA SER A 69 -0.13 -8.06 -10.62
C SER A 69 -0.37 -9.38 -11.34
N VAL A 70 -1.62 -9.65 -11.77
CA VAL A 70 -2.01 -10.89 -12.46
C VAL A 70 -1.36 -11.01 -13.85
N ARG A 71 -1.11 -9.89 -14.53
CA ARG A 71 -0.42 -9.85 -15.83
C ARG A 71 0.78 -8.92 -15.76
N GLN A 72 1.95 -9.46 -16.09
CA GLN A 72 3.20 -8.72 -16.23
C GLN A 72 3.71 -8.88 -17.66
N PHE A 73 4.20 -7.78 -18.23
CA PHE A 73 4.82 -7.77 -19.55
C PHE A 73 6.33 -7.62 -19.38
N GLN A 74 7.10 -8.45 -20.06
CA GLN A 74 8.56 -8.30 -20.10
C GLN A 74 8.95 -7.35 -21.24
N LEU A 75 9.51 -6.21 -20.89
CA LEU A 75 10.10 -5.27 -21.85
C LEU A 75 11.61 -5.19 -21.59
N SER A 76 12.42 -5.72 -22.50
CA SER A 76 13.90 -5.68 -22.39
C SER A 76 14.43 -6.18 -21.03
N GLY A 77 13.86 -7.25 -20.49
CA GLY A 77 14.24 -7.82 -19.19
C GLY A 77 13.68 -7.10 -17.96
N ILE A 78 12.83 -6.08 -18.18
CA ILE A 78 12.10 -5.38 -17.11
C ILE A 78 10.65 -5.82 -17.14
N ASN A 79 10.15 -6.30 -16.00
CA ASN A 79 8.72 -6.59 -15.84
C ASN A 79 7.98 -5.27 -15.64
N VAL A 80 7.15 -4.90 -16.61
CA VAL A 80 6.26 -3.73 -16.56
C VAL A 80 4.83 -4.21 -16.32
N ASN A 81 4.12 -3.55 -15.45
CA ASN A 81 2.75 -3.88 -15.11
C ASN A 81 1.81 -2.67 -15.22
N ALA A 82 0.52 -2.90 -15.00
CA ALA A 82 -0.49 -1.85 -15.10
C ALA A 82 -0.23 -0.65 -14.16
N CYS A 83 0.39 -0.87 -12.99
CA CYS A 83 0.71 0.20 -12.06
C CYS A 83 1.79 1.14 -12.63
N ASP A 84 2.84 0.57 -13.26
CA ASP A 84 3.91 1.35 -13.87
C ASP A 84 3.37 2.24 -14.99
N ALA A 85 2.47 1.69 -15.82
CA ALA A 85 1.81 2.46 -16.88
C ALA A 85 0.94 3.59 -16.32
N CYS A 86 0.15 3.33 -15.27
CA CYS A 86 -0.66 4.36 -14.61
C CYS A 86 0.22 5.48 -14.03
N VAL A 87 1.29 5.14 -13.32
CA VAL A 87 2.22 6.14 -12.74
C VAL A 87 2.88 6.96 -13.85
N ALA A 88 3.38 6.32 -14.90
CA ALA A 88 4.02 7.01 -16.03
C ALA A 88 3.04 8.00 -16.70
N LEU A 89 1.79 7.58 -16.96
CA LEU A 89 0.76 8.45 -17.55
C LEU A 89 0.39 9.62 -16.64
N VAL A 90 0.23 9.39 -15.33
CA VAL A 90 -0.07 10.45 -14.36
C VAL A 90 1.06 11.47 -14.31
N VAL A 91 2.30 11.01 -14.21
CA VAL A 91 3.48 11.88 -14.14
C VAL A 91 3.67 12.65 -15.45
N ALA A 92 3.56 11.98 -16.60
CA ALA A 92 3.66 12.63 -17.91
C ALA A 92 2.58 13.71 -18.10
N SER A 93 1.32 13.40 -17.75
CA SER A 93 0.22 14.37 -17.83
C SER A 93 0.42 15.55 -16.87
N TRP A 94 0.88 15.29 -15.65
CA TRP A 94 1.16 16.33 -14.66
C TRP A 94 2.29 17.26 -15.11
N LEU A 95 3.39 16.71 -15.60
CA LEU A 95 4.51 17.48 -16.16
C LEU A 95 4.09 18.27 -17.39
N ALA A 96 3.32 17.68 -18.31
CA ALA A 96 2.77 18.36 -19.48
C ALA A 96 1.90 19.57 -19.09
N ALA A 97 1.07 19.42 -18.05
CA ALA A 97 0.27 20.53 -17.53
C ALA A 97 1.13 21.65 -16.94
N MET A 98 2.23 21.34 -16.23
CA MET A 98 3.17 22.34 -15.70
C MET A 98 3.88 23.09 -16.84
N VAL A 99 4.34 22.37 -17.86
CA VAL A 99 4.98 22.95 -19.05
C VAL A 99 4.01 23.84 -19.81
N GLY A 100 2.78 23.37 -20.04
CA GLY A 100 1.72 24.13 -20.71
C GLY A 100 1.36 25.44 -19.99
N GLN A 101 1.41 25.44 -18.66
CA GLN A 101 1.21 26.63 -17.82
C GLN A 101 2.46 27.50 -17.67
N ARG A 102 3.59 27.11 -18.26
CA ARG A 102 4.90 27.75 -18.11
C ARG A 102 5.31 27.97 -16.65
N ARG A 103 4.88 27.07 -15.75
CA ARG A 103 5.17 27.10 -14.31
C ARG A 103 5.57 25.70 -13.84
N ILE A 104 6.88 25.48 -13.72
CA ILE A 104 7.40 24.28 -13.04
C ILE A 104 7.48 24.61 -11.55
N VAL A 105 6.55 24.08 -10.76
CA VAL A 105 6.52 24.27 -9.32
C VAL A 105 6.77 22.94 -8.65
N VAL A 106 7.86 22.85 -7.90
CA VAL A 106 8.12 21.71 -7.03
C VAL A 106 7.25 21.87 -5.77
N PRO A 107 6.30 20.95 -5.49
CA PRO A 107 5.44 21.09 -4.33
C PRO A 107 6.23 20.98 -3.03
N HIS A 108 6.10 21.98 -2.14
CA HIS A 108 6.71 21.96 -0.81
C HIS A 108 5.82 21.11 0.13
N LEU A 109 6.00 19.79 0.08
CA LEU A 109 5.30 18.86 0.97
C LEU A 109 6.28 18.30 2.01
N PRO A 110 5.80 18.00 3.22
CA PRO A 110 6.66 17.66 4.35
C PRO A 110 7.56 16.44 4.14
N LEU A 111 7.15 15.45 3.32
CA LEU A 111 7.96 14.25 3.05
C LEU A 111 8.90 14.40 1.85
N LEU A 112 8.92 15.54 1.14
CA LEU A 112 9.77 15.73 -0.05
C LEU A 112 11.25 15.50 0.29
N LEU A 113 11.79 16.26 1.24
CA LEU A 113 13.21 16.19 1.59
C LEU A 113 13.58 14.84 2.25
N PRO A 114 12.79 14.30 3.22
CA PRO A 114 13.07 12.97 3.77
C PRO A 114 13.09 11.85 2.71
N LEU A 115 12.18 11.87 1.73
CA LEU A 115 12.15 10.88 0.66
C LEU A 115 13.33 11.05 -0.30
N ILE A 116 13.68 12.29 -0.68
CA ILE A 116 14.88 12.54 -1.50
C ILE A 116 16.14 12.07 -0.79
N GLY A 117 16.28 12.39 0.50
CA GLY A 117 17.42 11.96 1.30
C GLY A 117 17.52 10.42 1.38
N PHE A 118 16.39 9.73 1.58
CA PHE A 118 16.37 8.28 1.57
C PHE A 118 16.74 7.70 0.20
N ILE A 119 16.15 8.22 -0.90
CA ILE A 119 16.49 7.79 -2.28
C ILE A 119 17.98 8.01 -2.56
N PHE A 120 18.55 9.12 -2.11
CA PHE A 120 19.99 9.37 -2.24
C PHE A 120 20.84 8.29 -1.55
N VAL A 121 20.48 7.88 -0.33
CA VAL A 121 21.18 6.78 0.39
C VAL A 121 21.02 5.46 -0.37
N LEU A 122 19.84 5.17 -0.95
CA LEU A 122 19.64 3.98 -1.79
C LEU A 122 20.56 3.99 -3.01
N VAL A 123 20.73 5.14 -3.67
CA VAL A 123 21.66 5.28 -4.81
C VAL A 123 23.10 5.08 -4.38
N LEU A 124 23.50 5.55 -3.19
CA LEU A 124 24.86 5.28 -2.66
C LEU A 124 25.11 3.79 -2.45
N SER A 125 24.10 2.98 -2.08
CA SER A 125 24.25 1.53 -1.94
C SER A 125 24.56 0.81 -3.26
N TRP A 126 24.33 1.45 -4.44
CA TRP A 126 24.67 0.88 -5.75
C TRP A 126 26.18 0.63 -5.91
N LEU A 127 27.02 1.33 -5.15
CA LEU A 127 28.47 1.14 -5.17
C LEU A 127 28.88 -0.28 -4.74
N ALA A 128 28.04 -0.96 -3.95
CA ALA A 128 28.24 -2.34 -3.50
C ALA A 128 27.42 -3.37 -4.29
N ALA A 129 26.62 -2.94 -5.27
CA ALA A 129 25.67 -3.80 -5.96
C ALA A 129 26.33 -4.69 -7.02
N LEU A 130 26.06 -6.00 -6.97
CA LEU A 130 26.43 -6.93 -8.05
C LEU A 130 25.56 -6.75 -9.29
N SER A 131 24.31 -6.38 -9.13
CA SER A 131 23.36 -6.12 -10.23
C SER A 131 22.77 -4.74 -10.13
N LEU A 132 23.27 -3.80 -10.92
CA LEU A 132 22.75 -2.43 -11.02
C LEU A 132 21.31 -2.39 -11.56
N THR A 133 20.95 -3.33 -12.44
CA THR A 133 19.57 -3.43 -12.97
C THR A 133 18.56 -3.68 -11.87
N VAL A 134 18.88 -4.54 -10.91
CA VAL A 134 18.00 -4.82 -9.77
C VAL A 134 17.94 -3.62 -8.83
N SER A 135 19.09 -3.00 -8.55
CA SER A 135 19.18 -1.80 -7.72
C SER A 135 18.38 -0.63 -8.31
N LEU A 136 18.44 -0.44 -9.61
CA LEU A 136 17.63 0.56 -10.31
C LEU A 136 16.13 0.29 -10.12
N LYS A 137 15.69 -0.97 -10.33
CA LYS A 137 14.28 -1.36 -10.15
C LYS A 137 13.78 -1.05 -8.73
N GLU A 138 14.54 -1.44 -7.71
CA GLU A 138 14.15 -1.20 -6.32
C GLU A 138 14.15 0.29 -5.97
N THR A 139 15.13 1.06 -6.46
CA THR A 139 15.17 2.52 -6.25
C THR A 139 14.01 3.22 -6.96
N LEU A 140 13.64 2.77 -8.18
CA LEU A 140 12.50 3.33 -8.92
C LEU A 140 11.18 3.20 -8.18
N LYS A 141 10.97 2.16 -7.35
CA LYS A 141 9.78 2.06 -6.48
C LYS A 141 9.65 3.27 -5.56
N TRP A 142 10.74 3.71 -4.96
CA TRP A 142 10.76 4.88 -4.06
C TRP A 142 10.60 6.20 -4.82
N VAL A 143 11.13 6.29 -6.03
CA VAL A 143 10.88 7.43 -6.92
C VAL A 143 9.41 7.50 -7.33
N GLN A 144 8.80 6.37 -7.70
CA GLN A 144 7.37 6.31 -8.01
C GLN A 144 6.51 6.68 -6.78
N LEU A 145 6.87 6.20 -5.59
CA LEU A 145 6.22 6.57 -4.34
C LEU A 145 6.28 8.09 -4.12
N LEU A 146 7.45 8.70 -4.27
CA LEU A 146 7.64 10.14 -4.16
C LEU A 146 6.76 10.90 -5.16
N LEU A 147 6.77 10.52 -6.43
CA LEU A 147 6.03 11.22 -7.48
C LEU A 147 4.52 11.13 -7.28
N VAL A 148 3.98 9.96 -6.92
CA VAL A 148 2.56 9.78 -6.61
C VAL A 148 2.17 10.58 -5.36
N TYR A 149 2.99 10.55 -4.31
CA TYR A 149 2.78 11.35 -3.10
C TYR A 149 2.73 12.85 -3.42
N LEU A 150 3.69 13.36 -4.19
CA LEU A 150 3.77 14.77 -4.59
C LEU A 150 2.57 15.19 -5.45
N PHE A 151 2.21 14.36 -6.43
CA PHE A 151 1.06 14.64 -7.29
C PHE A 151 -0.22 14.77 -6.48
N ILE A 152 -0.56 13.77 -5.68
CA ILE A 152 -1.80 13.77 -4.89
C ILE A 152 -1.77 14.89 -3.85
N GLY A 153 -0.70 14.98 -3.07
CA GLY A 153 -0.56 15.97 -2.01
C GLY A 153 -0.64 17.42 -2.51
N SER A 154 -0.23 17.70 -3.76
CA SER A 154 -0.26 19.05 -4.33
C SER A 154 -1.54 19.39 -5.11
N THR A 155 -2.20 18.38 -5.73
CA THR A 155 -3.27 18.64 -6.70
C THR A 155 -4.67 18.23 -6.22
N PHE A 156 -4.78 17.34 -5.19
CA PHE A 156 -6.07 16.86 -4.73
C PHE A 156 -6.69 17.84 -3.73
N ASP A 157 -7.99 18.02 -3.88
CA ASP A 157 -8.91 18.63 -2.92
C ASP A 157 -9.60 17.54 -2.06
N GLU A 158 -10.44 17.96 -1.12
CA GLU A 158 -11.16 17.03 -0.23
C GLU A 158 -12.08 16.09 -1.01
N ASP A 159 -12.72 16.55 -2.08
CA ASP A 159 -13.63 15.72 -2.89
C ASP A 159 -12.88 14.62 -3.66
N ARG A 160 -11.72 14.94 -4.23
CA ARG A 160 -10.87 13.94 -4.89
C ARG A 160 -10.32 12.94 -3.89
N VAL A 161 -9.91 13.40 -2.69
CA VAL A 161 -9.50 12.49 -1.62
C VAL A 161 -10.65 11.57 -1.22
N ARG A 162 -11.86 12.10 -1.04
CA ARG A 162 -13.05 11.32 -0.70
C ARG A 162 -13.33 10.25 -1.75
N ARG A 163 -13.29 10.60 -3.04
CA ARG A 163 -13.45 9.63 -4.15
C ARG A 163 -12.36 8.57 -4.11
N THR A 164 -11.10 8.97 -3.94
CA THR A 164 -9.96 8.02 -3.85
C THR A 164 -10.15 7.04 -2.70
N MET A 165 -10.51 7.52 -1.50
CA MET A 165 -10.74 6.64 -0.35
C MET A 165 -11.94 5.72 -0.55
N THR A 166 -13.00 6.19 -1.20
CA THR A 166 -14.14 5.33 -1.57
C THR A 166 -13.69 4.20 -2.52
N LEU A 167 -12.88 4.52 -3.53
CA LEU A 167 -12.34 3.51 -4.45
C LEU A 167 -11.37 2.55 -3.76
N VAL A 168 -10.55 3.02 -2.82
CA VAL A 168 -9.68 2.17 -1.97
C VAL A 168 -10.52 1.16 -1.18
N LEU A 169 -11.62 1.61 -0.55
CA LEU A 169 -12.51 0.72 0.18
C LEU A 169 -13.19 -0.29 -0.75
N ILE A 170 -13.66 0.14 -1.92
CA ILE A 170 -14.26 -0.76 -2.93
C ILE A 170 -13.24 -1.81 -3.37
N ALA A 171 -12.02 -1.40 -3.71
CA ALA A 171 -10.97 -2.33 -4.13
C ALA A 171 -10.61 -3.34 -3.03
N GLY A 172 -10.54 -2.88 -1.76
CA GLY A 172 -10.31 -3.75 -0.60
C GLY A 172 -11.45 -4.74 -0.36
N VAL A 173 -12.70 -4.31 -0.53
CA VAL A 173 -13.89 -5.17 -0.43
C VAL A 173 -13.88 -6.24 -1.52
N LEU A 174 -13.66 -5.85 -2.78
CA LEU A 174 -13.61 -6.80 -3.90
C LEU A 174 -12.50 -7.83 -3.71
N ALA A 175 -11.31 -7.39 -3.27
CA ALA A 175 -10.22 -8.30 -2.95
C ALA A 175 -10.58 -9.24 -1.78
N SER A 176 -11.25 -8.72 -0.73
CA SER A 176 -11.70 -9.52 0.42
C SER A 176 -12.75 -10.55 0.04
N LEU A 177 -13.73 -10.18 -0.78
CA LEU A 177 -14.75 -11.11 -1.28
C LEU A 177 -14.13 -12.24 -2.12
N LEU A 178 -13.15 -11.91 -2.95
CA LEU A 178 -12.41 -12.93 -3.70
C LEU A 178 -11.67 -13.89 -2.75
N GLY A 179 -10.98 -13.36 -1.73
CA GLY A 179 -10.30 -14.19 -0.74
C GLY A 179 -11.26 -15.10 0.05
N ILE A 180 -12.40 -14.58 0.45
CA ILE A 180 -13.47 -15.35 1.13
C ILE A 180 -14.01 -16.44 0.20
N TYR A 181 -14.25 -16.12 -1.08
CA TYR A 181 -14.64 -17.10 -2.08
C TYR A 181 -13.61 -18.22 -2.24
N GLN A 182 -12.33 -17.89 -2.31
CA GLN A 182 -11.24 -18.88 -2.41
C GLN A 182 -11.20 -19.79 -1.17
N PHE A 183 -11.40 -19.24 0.02
CA PHE A 183 -11.40 -19.99 1.27
C PHE A 183 -12.52 -21.06 1.30
N PHE A 184 -13.77 -20.67 1.08
CA PHE A 184 -14.91 -21.57 1.11
C PHE A 184 -15.02 -22.47 -0.13
N GLY A 185 -14.73 -21.91 -1.30
CA GLY A 185 -14.74 -22.66 -2.57
C GLY A 185 -13.55 -23.61 -2.75
N ARG A 186 -12.56 -23.54 -1.85
CA ARG A 186 -11.32 -24.33 -1.92
C ARG A 186 -10.59 -24.17 -3.27
N VAL A 187 -10.64 -22.96 -3.81
CA VAL A 187 -10.05 -22.64 -5.12
C VAL A 187 -8.64 -22.13 -4.90
N GLY A 188 -7.63 -22.83 -5.41
CA GLY A 188 -6.23 -22.39 -5.34
C GLY A 188 -5.22 -23.52 -5.42
N PRO A 189 -3.92 -23.22 -5.30
CA PRO A 189 -2.84 -24.20 -5.30
C PRO A 189 -2.89 -25.11 -4.06
N ASP A 190 -2.56 -26.38 -4.24
CA ASP A 190 -2.54 -27.38 -3.15
C ASP A 190 -1.63 -26.97 -1.98
N GLY A 191 -0.55 -26.24 -2.23
CA GLY A 191 0.36 -25.72 -1.20
C GLY A 191 -0.29 -24.72 -0.22
N PHE A 192 -1.50 -24.22 -0.50
CA PHE A 192 -2.27 -23.37 0.38
C PHE A 192 -3.41 -24.09 1.11
N LEU A 193 -3.58 -25.39 0.84
CA LEU A 193 -4.51 -26.23 1.58
C LEU A 193 -4.01 -26.46 2.99
N TRP A 194 -4.87 -26.23 3.95
CA TRP A 194 -4.59 -26.43 5.35
C TRP A 194 -5.48 -27.54 5.91
N HIS A 195 -4.84 -28.58 6.40
CA HIS A 195 -5.51 -29.67 7.08
C HIS A 195 -5.72 -29.30 8.56
N THR A 196 -6.95 -29.22 8.98
CA THR A 196 -7.32 -28.98 10.38
C THR A 196 -8.17 -30.12 10.89
N PRO A 197 -8.28 -30.34 12.22
CA PRO A 197 -9.20 -31.35 12.78
C PRO A 197 -10.68 -31.13 12.39
N VAL A 198 -11.05 -29.91 11.98
CA VAL A 198 -12.42 -29.54 11.60
C VAL A 198 -12.65 -29.65 10.08
N GLY A 199 -11.60 -29.95 9.30
CA GLY A 199 -11.70 -30.08 7.86
C GLY A 199 -10.54 -29.44 7.09
N LEU A 200 -10.66 -29.51 5.77
CA LEU A 200 -9.71 -28.95 4.82
C LEU A 200 -10.14 -27.55 4.42
N PHE A 201 -9.27 -26.57 4.60
CA PHE A 201 -9.51 -25.19 4.23
C PHE A 201 -8.43 -24.67 3.29
N MET A 202 -8.82 -23.80 2.34
CA MET A 202 -7.88 -23.08 1.48
C MET A 202 -7.52 -21.74 2.17
N ARG A 203 -6.25 -21.44 2.31
CA ARG A 203 -5.84 -20.09 2.77
C ARG A 203 -6.22 -19.05 1.71
N ALA A 204 -6.89 -17.98 2.11
CA ALA A 204 -7.21 -16.87 1.22
C ALA A 204 -5.93 -16.18 0.73
N TYR A 205 -5.78 -16.00 -0.59
CA TYR A 205 -4.59 -15.40 -1.21
C TYR A 205 -4.93 -14.26 -2.22
N GLY A 206 -6.21 -14.06 -2.51
CA GLY A 206 -6.70 -13.02 -3.43
C GLY A 206 -6.07 -13.11 -4.81
N THR A 207 -5.68 -11.97 -5.35
CA THR A 207 -4.94 -11.83 -6.61
C THR A 207 -3.42 -11.76 -6.41
N PHE A 208 -2.94 -11.77 -5.16
CA PHE A 208 -1.53 -11.63 -4.81
C PHE A 208 -0.72 -12.91 -4.93
N GLN A 209 -1.35 -14.00 -5.35
CA GLN A 209 -0.74 -15.34 -5.53
C GLN A 209 -0.14 -15.93 -4.24
N GLN A 210 -0.24 -15.24 -3.10
CA GLN A 210 0.26 -15.66 -1.79
C GLN A 210 -0.61 -15.09 -0.66
N PRO A 211 -0.88 -15.88 0.41
CA PRO A 211 -1.71 -15.44 1.54
C PRO A 211 -1.15 -14.25 2.33
N ASN A 212 0.18 -14.17 2.50
CA ASN A 212 0.77 -13.11 3.32
C ASN A 212 0.68 -11.73 2.65
N PRO A 213 1.08 -11.52 1.37
CA PRO A 213 0.86 -10.26 0.68
C PRO A 213 -0.62 -9.87 0.60
N PHE A 214 -1.53 -10.83 0.37
CA PHE A 214 -2.95 -10.56 0.36
C PHE A 214 -3.45 -10.05 1.73
N GLY A 215 -3.09 -10.75 2.82
CA GLY A 215 -3.40 -10.31 4.18
C GLY A 215 -2.77 -8.95 4.51
N GLY A 216 -1.56 -8.69 4.00
CA GLY A 216 -0.89 -7.40 4.10
C GLY A 216 -1.68 -6.28 3.42
N TYR A 217 -2.14 -6.49 2.18
CA TYR A 217 -2.95 -5.51 1.44
C TYR A 217 -4.28 -5.21 2.14
N VAL A 218 -5.05 -6.26 2.51
CA VAL A 218 -6.32 -6.06 3.21
C VAL A 218 -6.09 -5.39 4.57
N GLY A 219 -5.00 -5.73 5.27
CA GLY A 219 -4.56 -5.09 6.50
C GLY A 219 -4.12 -3.63 6.34
N MET A 220 -3.83 -3.17 5.12
CA MET A 220 -3.61 -1.75 4.82
C MET A 220 -4.91 -1.02 4.42
N VAL A 221 -6.00 -1.71 4.14
CA VAL A 221 -7.30 -1.07 3.84
C VAL A 221 -8.24 -1.09 5.05
N ALA A 222 -8.30 -2.19 5.78
CA ALA A 222 -9.21 -2.36 6.92
C ALA A 222 -9.10 -1.25 7.99
N PRO A 223 -7.90 -0.75 8.38
CA PRO A 223 -7.78 0.35 9.31
C PRO A 223 -8.43 1.65 8.83
N ILE A 224 -8.53 1.87 7.51
CA ILE A 224 -9.19 3.05 6.94
C ILE A 224 -10.70 2.98 7.17
N ALA A 225 -11.32 1.83 6.85
CA ALA A 225 -12.74 1.59 7.15
C ALA A 225 -13.02 1.73 8.64
N TYR A 226 -12.15 1.18 9.49
CA TYR A 226 -12.24 1.26 10.94
C TYR A 226 -12.12 2.70 11.46
N GLY A 227 -11.17 3.49 10.97
CA GLY A 227 -11.02 4.90 11.31
C GLY A 227 -12.25 5.74 10.94
N LEU A 228 -12.84 5.49 9.78
CA LEU A 228 -14.08 6.12 9.33
C LEU A 228 -15.27 5.67 10.20
N TRP A 229 -15.33 4.41 10.58
CA TRP A 229 -16.34 3.91 11.51
C TRP A 229 -16.28 4.61 12.88
N LEU A 230 -15.08 4.76 13.44
CA LEU A 230 -14.92 5.41 14.75
C LEU A 230 -15.36 6.87 14.75
N VAL A 231 -15.12 7.62 13.68
CA VAL A 231 -15.52 9.03 13.62
C VAL A 231 -17.01 9.20 13.31
N SER A 232 -17.66 8.19 12.72
CA SER A 232 -19.10 8.23 12.45
C SER A 232 -19.96 8.30 13.73
N PHE A 233 -19.44 7.86 14.88
CA PHE A 233 -20.09 8.02 16.20
C PHE A 233 -19.99 9.41 16.79
N GLY A 234 -19.10 10.27 16.28
CA GLY A 234 -18.84 11.63 16.81
C GLY A 234 -19.68 12.73 16.19
N ILE A 235 -20.64 12.38 15.33
CA ILE A 235 -21.61 13.35 14.82
C ILE A 235 -22.57 13.69 15.95
N ASP A 236 -22.61 14.97 16.32
CA ASP A 236 -23.43 15.49 17.43
C ASP A 236 -24.89 15.04 17.28
N LYS A 237 -25.32 14.16 18.18
CA LYS A 237 -26.67 13.56 18.15
C LYS A 237 -27.80 14.60 18.36
N GLY A 238 -27.46 15.81 18.79
CA GLY A 238 -28.40 16.89 19.08
C GLY A 238 -28.85 17.73 17.88
N GLN A 239 -28.20 17.59 16.70
CA GLN A 239 -28.50 18.41 15.52
C GLN A 239 -28.92 17.62 14.28
N VAL A 240 -29.17 16.33 14.41
CA VAL A 240 -29.54 15.49 13.24
C VAL A 240 -31.06 15.46 13.11
N PRO A 241 -31.68 16.15 12.13
CA PRO A 241 -33.09 15.98 11.86
C PRO A 241 -33.40 14.50 11.51
N LEU A 242 -34.64 14.02 11.72
CA LEU A 242 -35.06 12.63 11.50
C LEU A 242 -34.52 12.01 10.17
N PHE A 243 -34.46 12.81 9.09
CA PHE A 243 -33.84 12.43 7.81
C PHE A 243 -32.31 12.24 7.91
N GLY A 244 -31.63 12.92 8.80
CA GLY A 244 -30.18 12.77 9.06
C GLY A 244 -29.85 11.50 9.86
N MET A 245 -30.77 10.98 10.67
CA MET A 245 -30.59 9.78 11.47
C MET A 245 -30.44 8.53 10.58
N TRP A 246 -31.22 8.42 9.49
CA TRP A 246 -31.05 7.34 8.51
C TRP A 246 -29.67 7.35 7.85
N ARG A 247 -29.17 8.51 7.44
CA ARG A 247 -27.82 8.63 6.87
C ARG A 247 -26.75 8.27 7.88
N PHE A 248 -26.92 8.68 9.15
CA PHE A 248 -25.98 8.33 10.24
C PHE A 248 -25.94 6.81 10.47
N VAL A 249 -27.10 6.16 10.67
CA VAL A 249 -27.18 4.71 10.84
C VAL A 249 -26.59 3.98 9.65
N THR A 250 -26.93 4.42 8.42
CA THR A 250 -26.45 3.80 7.18
C THR A 250 -24.93 3.88 7.05
N HIS A 251 -24.32 5.06 7.26
CA HIS A 251 -22.87 5.21 7.13
C HIS A 251 -22.11 4.45 8.22
N THR A 252 -22.57 4.52 9.47
CA THR A 252 -21.95 3.80 10.58
C THR A 252 -22.02 2.30 10.39
N THR A 253 -23.18 1.78 10.00
CA THR A 253 -23.37 0.35 9.70
C THR A 253 -22.53 -0.08 8.50
N LEU A 254 -22.49 0.73 7.43
CA LEU A 254 -21.67 0.44 6.27
C LEU A 254 -20.20 0.26 6.64
N TYR A 255 -19.57 1.25 7.32
CA TYR A 255 -18.16 1.14 7.69
C TYR A 255 -17.89 -0.01 8.66
N ALA A 256 -18.83 -0.33 9.56
CA ALA A 256 -18.73 -1.51 10.43
C ALA A 256 -18.71 -2.81 9.62
N VAL A 257 -19.63 -2.96 8.67
CA VAL A 257 -19.72 -4.13 7.77
C VAL A 257 -18.46 -4.25 6.91
N LEU A 258 -17.98 -3.14 6.31
CA LEU A 258 -16.75 -3.15 5.51
C LEU A 258 -15.55 -3.59 6.35
N THR A 259 -15.42 -3.05 7.57
CA THR A 259 -14.35 -3.45 8.50
C THR A 259 -14.45 -4.92 8.86
N GLY A 260 -15.63 -5.39 9.23
CA GLY A 260 -15.86 -6.81 9.61
C GLY A 260 -15.54 -7.76 8.47
N LEU A 261 -15.97 -7.45 7.24
CA LEU A 261 -15.67 -8.24 6.03
C LEU A 261 -14.16 -8.37 5.80
N MET A 262 -13.42 -7.26 5.89
CA MET A 262 -11.97 -7.25 5.71
C MET A 262 -11.26 -7.99 6.83
N VAL A 263 -11.71 -7.88 8.08
CA VAL A 263 -11.17 -8.64 9.22
C VAL A 263 -11.35 -10.14 8.99
N VAL A 264 -12.55 -10.57 8.56
CA VAL A 264 -12.80 -11.97 8.20
C VAL A 264 -11.83 -12.44 7.10
N ALA A 265 -11.63 -11.65 6.05
CA ALA A 265 -10.68 -11.98 4.99
C ALA A 265 -9.24 -12.09 5.51
N ILE A 266 -8.80 -11.19 6.41
CA ILE A 266 -7.46 -11.26 7.05
C ILE A 266 -7.32 -12.56 7.84
N LEU A 267 -8.32 -12.93 8.64
CA LEU A 267 -8.32 -14.18 9.41
C LEU A 267 -8.21 -15.40 8.48
N MET A 268 -8.95 -15.41 7.37
CA MET A 268 -8.92 -16.50 6.38
C MET A 268 -7.59 -16.64 5.64
N THR A 269 -6.70 -15.65 5.69
CA THR A 269 -5.32 -15.80 5.18
C THR A 269 -4.48 -16.74 6.04
N TRP A 270 -4.80 -16.91 7.32
CA TRP A 270 -3.96 -17.55 8.32
C TRP A 270 -2.53 -16.97 8.36
N SER A 271 -2.37 -15.71 7.98
CA SER A 271 -1.09 -14.99 8.05
C SER A 271 -0.89 -14.38 9.44
N ARG A 272 0.07 -14.92 10.19
CA ARG A 272 0.43 -14.38 11.52
C ARG A 272 0.79 -12.89 11.45
N GLY A 273 1.62 -12.53 10.48
CA GLY A 273 2.03 -11.13 10.28
C GLY A 273 0.85 -10.21 10.00
N ALA A 274 -0.10 -10.62 9.14
CA ALA A 274 -1.29 -9.82 8.83
C ALA A 274 -2.20 -9.66 10.05
N ILE A 275 -2.44 -10.73 10.79
CA ILE A 275 -3.29 -10.71 12.00
C ILE A 275 -2.64 -9.83 13.07
N LEU A 276 -1.37 -10.07 13.42
CA LEU A 276 -0.66 -9.27 14.44
C LEU A 276 -0.55 -7.80 14.02
N GLY A 277 -0.26 -7.52 12.75
CA GLY A 277 -0.24 -6.16 12.23
C GLY A 277 -1.58 -5.45 12.36
N PHE A 278 -2.70 -6.12 12.03
CA PHE A 278 -4.03 -5.54 12.18
C PHE A 278 -4.40 -5.32 13.66
N LEU A 279 -4.08 -6.26 14.53
CA LEU A 279 -4.31 -6.12 15.98
C LEU A 279 -3.53 -4.94 16.57
N ALA A 280 -2.26 -4.78 16.17
CA ALA A 280 -1.44 -3.63 16.56
C ALA A 280 -2.03 -2.31 16.05
N ALA A 281 -2.49 -2.27 14.78
CA ALA A 281 -3.17 -1.11 14.22
C ALA A 281 -4.45 -0.76 15.00
N PHE A 282 -5.26 -1.77 15.34
CA PHE A 282 -6.47 -1.60 16.16
C PHE A 282 -6.13 -0.97 17.53
N VAL A 283 -5.12 -1.48 18.22
CA VAL A 283 -4.65 -0.92 19.50
C VAL A 283 -4.20 0.52 19.34
N ALA A 284 -3.35 0.80 18.34
CA ALA A 284 -2.79 2.13 18.12
C ALA A 284 -3.87 3.19 17.80
N ILE A 285 -4.84 2.85 16.95
CA ILE A 285 -5.97 3.73 16.65
C ILE A 285 -6.78 4.02 17.92
N ASN A 286 -7.07 2.99 18.72
CA ASN A 286 -7.84 3.15 19.96
C ASN A 286 -7.04 3.88 21.04
N MET A 287 -5.75 3.68 21.18
CA MET A 287 -4.90 4.50 22.08
C MET A 287 -5.02 5.99 21.77
N ARG A 288 -5.13 6.34 20.49
CA ARG A 288 -5.33 7.73 20.07
C ARG A 288 -6.74 8.24 20.36
N ARG A 289 -7.77 7.37 20.32
CA ARG A 289 -9.19 7.71 20.50
C ARG A 289 -9.71 7.44 21.92
N SER A 290 -9.37 6.31 22.52
CA SER A 290 -9.80 5.88 23.85
C SER A 290 -8.80 4.89 24.46
N ARG A 291 -7.97 5.40 25.38
CA ARG A 291 -6.99 4.56 26.10
C ARG A 291 -7.63 3.39 26.85
N ARG A 292 -8.88 3.54 27.30
CA ARG A 292 -9.62 2.47 28.02
C ARG A 292 -9.91 1.30 27.07
N VAL A 293 -10.37 1.56 25.84
CA VAL A 293 -10.62 0.52 24.84
C VAL A 293 -9.33 -0.19 24.45
N ALA A 294 -8.24 0.57 24.25
CA ALA A 294 -6.94 0.00 23.96
C ALA A 294 -6.44 -0.90 25.11
N ALA A 295 -6.53 -0.42 26.36
CA ALA A 295 -6.12 -1.19 27.53
C ALA A 295 -6.95 -2.47 27.69
N ALA A 296 -8.28 -2.38 27.57
CA ALA A 296 -9.16 -3.54 27.63
C ALA A 296 -8.80 -4.59 26.57
N PHE A 297 -8.49 -4.13 25.33
CA PHE A 297 -8.08 -5.03 24.27
C PHE A 297 -6.73 -5.71 24.57
N VAL A 298 -5.74 -4.97 25.07
CA VAL A 298 -4.44 -5.53 25.48
C VAL A 298 -4.64 -6.58 26.57
N VAL A 299 -5.49 -6.31 27.57
CA VAL A 299 -5.83 -7.28 28.63
C VAL A 299 -6.43 -8.56 28.04
N VAL A 300 -7.39 -8.44 27.11
CA VAL A 300 -7.98 -9.60 26.42
C VAL A 300 -6.91 -10.39 25.67
N MET A 301 -5.99 -9.72 24.96
CA MET A 301 -4.91 -10.41 24.24
C MET A 301 -3.95 -11.13 25.18
N VAL A 302 -3.58 -10.51 26.32
CA VAL A 302 -2.74 -11.15 27.35
C VAL A 302 -3.45 -12.38 27.95
N LEU A 303 -4.75 -12.28 28.22
CA LEU A 303 -5.54 -13.43 28.70
C LEU A 303 -5.59 -14.56 27.66
N LEU A 304 -5.79 -14.25 26.37
CA LEU A 304 -5.79 -15.26 25.32
C LEU A 304 -4.43 -15.96 25.19
N ILE A 305 -3.33 -15.20 25.28
CA ILE A 305 -1.96 -15.76 25.28
C ILE A 305 -1.78 -16.67 26.51
N GLY A 306 -2.23 -16.22 27.69
CA GLY A 306 -2.18 -17.03 28.93
C GLY A 306 -2.98 -18.33 28.81
N LEU A 307 -4.22 -18.25 28.29
CA LEU A 307 -5.06 -19.44 28.05
C LEU A 307 -4.40 -20.40 27.04
N GLY A 308 -3.74 -19.86 26.00
CA GLY A 308 -2.96 -20.66 25.05
C GLY A 308 -1.77 -21.36 25.70
N ALA A 309 -1.02 -20.64 26.52
CA ALA A 309 0.12 -21.20 27.26
C ALA A 309 -0.30 -22.31 28.26
N LEU A 310 -1.51 -22.19 28.83
CA LEU A 310 -2.12 -23.22 29.69
C LEU A 310 -2.81 -24.36 28.92
N GLN A 311 -2.69 -24.36 27.58
CA GLN A 311 -3.33 -25.35 26.68
C GLN A 311 -4.87 -25.42 26.81
N LEU A 312 -5.51 -24.32 27.23
CA LEU A 312 -6.95 -24.22 27.36
C LEU A 312 -7.64 -23.73 26.05
N LEU A 313 -6.86 -23.33 25.05
CA LEU A 313 -7.36 -23.01 23.72
C LEU A 313 -7.29 -24.23 22.78
N PRO A 314 -8.13 -24.27 21.73
CA PRO A 314 -8.06 -25.33 20.73
C PRO A 314 -6.63 -25.43 20.16
N GLU A 315 -6.16 -26.66 20.01
CA GLU A 315 -4.79 -26.98 19.57
C GLU A 315 -4.39 -26.29 18.26
N VAL A 316 -5.32 -26.19 17.32
CA VAL A 316 -5.13 -25.49 16.03
C VAL A 316 -4.70 -24.01 16.21
N ILE A 317 -5.27 -23.32 17.19
CA ILE A 317 -4.94 -21.94 17.52
C ILE A 317 -3.58 -21.89 18.22
N THR A 318 -3.40 -22.75 19.21
CA THR A 318 -2.17 -22.79 20.04
C THR A 318 -0.96 -23.13 19.17
N GLN A 319 -1.04 -24.17 18.35
CA GLN A 319 0.03 -24.54 17.41
C GLN A 319 0.37 -23.39 16.46
N ARG A 320 -0.64 -22.68 15.96
CA ARG A 320 -0.40 -21.61 14.97
C ARG A 320 0.30 -20.39 15.54
N PHE A 321 0.04 -20.03 16.79
CA PHE A 321 0.55 -18.79 17.40
C PHE A 321 1.72 -19.00 18.37
N LEU A 322 1.94 -20.22 18.87
CA LEU A 322 3.01 -20.54 19.80
C LEU A 322 4.09 -21.47 19.25
N ASP A 323 3.94 -21.98 18.03
CA ASP A 323 4.90 -22.88 17.36
C ASP A 323 6.28 -22.25 17.12
N PHE A 324 6.40 -20.92 17.20
CA PHE A 324 7.66 -20.21 17.06
C PHE A 324 8.51 -20.21 18.35
N LEU A 325 7.91 -20.43 19.53
CA LEU A 325 8.62 -20.33 20.82
C LEU A 325 9.83 -21.28 20.93
N PRO A 326 9.73 -22.56 20.50
CA PRO A 326 10.88 -23.48 20.55
C PRO A 326 12.03 -23.04 19.65
N PHE A 327 11.77 -22.20 18.65
CA PHE A 327 12.73 -21.80 17.65
C PHE A 327 13.43 -20.47 17.95
N LEU A 328 13.06 -19.77 19.01
CA LEU A 328 13.75 -18.56 19.46
C LEU A 328 15.20 -18.80 19.88
N SER A 329 15.56 -20.05 20.21
CA SER A 329 16.88 -20.46 20.69
C SER A 329 17.61 -21.45 19.77
N ILE A 330 17.16 -21.60 18.51
CA ILE A 330 17.83 -22.53 17.59
C ILE A 330 19.15 -21.89 17.08
N PRO A 331 20.28 -22.51 17.36
CA PRO A 331 21.59 -22.01 16.95
C PRO A 331 21.92 -22.34 15.49
N ASP A 332 21.39 -23.44 14.91
CA ASP A 332 21.71 -23.90 13.56
C ASP A 332 20.48 -24.39 12.81
N VAL A 333 20.11 -23.66 11.77
CA VAL A 333 18.96 -23.97 10.89
C VAL A 333 19.18 -25.25 10.05
N ASN A 334 20.40 -25.72 9.88
CA ASN A 334 20.73 -26.94 9.15
C ASN A 334 20.53 -28.20 10.00
N ALA A 335 20.50 -28.07 11.32
CA ALA A 335 20.36 -29.19 12.27
C ALA A 335 18.89 -29.50 12.62
N VAL A 336 17.93 -28.69 12.15
CA VAL A 336 16.51 -28.87 12.48
C VAL A 336 15.89 -29.94 11.59
N GLU A 337 15.26 -30.93 12.19
CA GLU A 337 14.41 -31.87 11.46
C GLU A 337 13.15 -31.17 10.94
N LEU A 338 12.97 -31.16 9.61
CA LEU A 338 11.89 -30.47 8.93
C LEU A 338 10.61 -31.29 8.93
N ASN A 339 9.51 -30.64 9.26
CA ASN A 339 8.17 -31.17 9.14
C ASN A 339 7.23 -30.09 8.52
N PRO A 340 6.02 -30.47 8.04
CA PRO A 340 5.10 -29.51 7.43
C PRO A 340 4.69 -28.35 8.34
N ILE A 341 4.79 -28.49 9.67
CA ILE A 341 4.40 -27.47 10.65
C ILE A 341 5.50 -26.43 10.80
N ASN A 342 6.77 -26.86 10.92
CA ASN A 342 7.90 -25.98 11.18
C ASN A 342 8.59 -25.44 9.91
N PHE A 343 8.38 -26.06 8.73
CA PHE A 343 9.07 -25.71 7.49
C PHE A 343 9.09 -24.21 7.19
N ALA A 344 7.91 -23.58 7.19
CA ALA A 344 7.79 -22.14 6.86
C ALA A 344 8.49 -21.22 7.89
N LEU A 345 8.66 -21.69 9.11
CA LEU A 345 9.37 -20.94 10.15
C LEU A 345 10.88 -21.10 10.02
N VAL A 346 11.35 -22.36 9.88
CA VAL A 346 12.78 -22.64 9.71
C VAL A 346 13.31 -22.01 8.43
N GLN A 347 12.52 -22.03 7.33
CA GLN A 347 12.83 -21.31 6.10
C GLN A 347 13.08 -19.82 6.37
N ARG A 348 12.21 -19.14 7.15
CA ARG A 348 12.43 -17.73 7.50
C ARG A 348 13.69 -17.52 8.32
N LEU A 349 13.95 -18.39 9.28
CA LEU A 349 15.19 -18.31 10.09
C LEU A 349 16.44 -18.48 9.22
N ALA A 350 16.40 -19.38 8.23
CA ALA A 350 17.49 -19.54 7.27
C ALA A 350 17.74 -18.25 6.45
N HIS A 351 16.64 -17.61 6.00
CA HIS A 351 16.75 -16.32 5.31
C HIS A 351 17.24 -15.19 6.24
N TRP A 352 16.87 -15.23 7.53
CA TRP A 352 17.39 -14.27 8.51
C TRP A 352 18.86 -14.48 8.77
N THR A 353 19.33 -15.72 8.88
CA THR A 353 20.78 -16.05 9.01
C THR A 353 21.53 -15.48 7.83
N ALA A 354 21.14 -15.80 6.60
CA ALA A 354 21.79 -15.26 5.41
C ALA A 354 21.77 -13.72 5.35
N GLY A 355 20.63 -13.10 5.69
CA GLY A 355 20.51 -11.63 5.74
C GLY A 355 21.41 -11.00 6.79
N TRP A 356 21.56 -11.65 7.96
CA TRP A 356 22.48 -11.21 9.00
C TRP A 356 23.95 -11.34 8.57
N ASP A 357 24.31 -12.44 7.92
CA ASP A 357 25.66 -12.68 7.43
C ASP A 357 26.05 -11.68 6.33
N MET A 358 25.12 -11.35 5.41
CA MET A 358 25.31 -10.26 4.43
C MET A 358 25.57 -8.93 5.13
N PHE A 359 24.75 -8.59 6.14
CA PHE A 359 24.90 -7.37 6.92
C PHE A 359 26.22 -7.34 7.69
N ALA A 360 26.59 -8.44 8.34
CA ALA A 360 27.85 -8.55 9.10
C ALA A 360 29.09 -8.43 8.20
N ALA A 361 29.02 -8.95 6.96
CA ALA A 361 30.09 -8.81 5.98
C ALA A 361 30.18 -7.39 5.38
N HIS A 362 29.05 -6.67 5.27
CA HIS A 362 28.98 -5.34 4.65
C HIS A 362 28.20 -4.35 5.53
N PRO A 363 28.62 -4.02 6.75
CA PRO A 363 27.81 -3.33 7.75
C PRO A 363 27.46 -1.88 7.39
N TRP A 364 28.23 -1.21 6.55
CA TRP A 364 28.01 0.21 6.23
C TRP A 364 27.18 0.44 4.99
N THR A 365 27.40 -0.34 3.92
CA THR A 365 26.79 -0.14 2.60
C THR A 365 25.82 -1.26 2.21
N GLY A 366 25.86 -2.39 2.92
CA GLY A 366 25.16 -3.60 2.50
C GLY A 366 25.70 -4.17 1.19
N VAL A 367 24.95 -5.05 0.58
CA VAL A 367 25.27 -5.70 -0.72
C VAL A 367 24.65 -5.00 -1.93
N GLY A 368 24.09 -3.80 -1.73
CA GLY A 368 23.33 -3.03 -2.73
C GLY A 368 21.83 -3.29 -2.66
N ILE A 369 21.04 -2.19 -2.72
CA ILE A 369 19.58 -2.29 -2.69
C ILE A 369 19.05 -3.24 -3.76
N GLY A 370 18.14 -4.15 -3.40
CA GLY A 370 17.55 -5.16 -4.27
C GLY A 370 18.43 -6.37 -4.57
N ASN A 371 19.70 -6.37 -4.13
CA ASN A 371 20.65 -7.46 -4.43
C ASN A 371 20.57 -8.64 -3.44
N TYR A 372 19.71 -8.62 -2.45
CA TYR A 372 19.53 -9.77 -1.56
C TYR A 372 19.43 -11.11 -2.31
N PRO A 373 18.50 -11.30 -3.27
CA PRO A 373 18.38 -12.57 -3.97
C PRO A 373 19.57 -12.88 -4.89
N VAL A 374 20.28 -11.87 -5.39
CA VAL A 374 21.44 -12.02 -6.25
C VAL A 374 22.66 -12.54 -5.46
N VAL A 375 22.83 -12.06 -4.25
CA VAL A 375 23.96 -12.37 -3.37
C VAL A 375 23.65 -13.57 -2.46
N TYR A 376 22.38 -13.91 -2.27
CA TYR A 376 21.92 -14.98 -1.39
C TYR A 376 22.70 -16.30 -1.52
N PRO A 377 22.99 -16.83 -2.74
CA PRO A 377 23.72 -18.09 -2.88
C PRO A 377 25.09 -18.12 -2.23
N LEU A 378 25.71 -16.92 -1.95
CA LEU A 378 27.02 -16.82 -1.28
C LEU A 378 26.91 -16.94 0.25
N TYR A 379 25.69 -16.73 0.81
CA TYR A 379 25.41 -16.71 2.24
C TYR A 379 24.34 -17.72 2.66
N ALA A 380 23.80 -18.46 1.69
CA ALA A 380 22.71 -19.39 1.92
C ALA A 380 23.17 -20.54 2.85
N PRO A 381 22.41 -20.88 3.90
CA PRO A 381 22.63 -22.12 4.62
C PRO A 381 22.48 -23.31 3.67
N PRO A 382 23.32 -24.37 3.76
CA PRO A 382 23.37 -25.46 2.78
C PRO A 382 22.03 -26.14 2.49
N ALA A 383 21.16 -26.27 3.51
CA ALA A 383 19.83 -26.85 3.35
C ALA A 383 18.80 -25.91 2.66
N TRP A 384 19.14 -24.63 2.43
CA TRP A 384 18.22 -23.59 1.99
C TRP A 384 18.80 -22.76 0.82
N PRO A 385 19.05 -23.36 -0.36
CA PRO A 385 19.72 -22.69 -1.47
C PRO A 385 18.86 -21.62 -2.19
N ASP A 386 17.53 -21.67 -2.05
CA ASP A 386 16.61 -20.82 -2.80
C ASP A 386 16.43 -19.45 -2.14
N ALA A 387 16.68 -18.38 -2.87
CA ALA A 387 16.68 -17.01 -2.36
C ALA A 387 15.30 -16.43 -2.01
N MET A 388 14.19 -16.98 -2.46
CA MET A 388 12.80 -16.56 -2.22
C MET A 388 12.52 -15.03 -2.39
N GLY A 389 13.48 -14.28 -2.92
CA GLY A 389 13.38 -12.85 -3.24
C GLY A 389 13.72 -11.87 -2.13
N HIS A 390 13.61 -12.22 -0.85
CA HIS A 390 13.86 -11.33 0.29
C HIS A 390 14.03 -12.09 1.62
N ALA A 391 14.54 -11.40 2.66
CA ALA A 391 14.80 -11.98 3.98
C ALA A 391 13.56 -12.35 4.82
N HIS A 392 12.34 -12.14 4.37
CA HIS A 392 11.11 -12.26 5.19
C HIS A 392 11.12 -11.47 6.50
N ASN A 393 11.89 -10.39 6.53
CA ASN A 393 11.95 -9.35 7.55
C ASN A 393 12.49 -8.12 6.84
N TYR A 394 11.65 -7.12 6.65
CA TYR A 394 12.02 -5.95 5.84
C TYR A 394 13.16 -5.14 6.46
N TYR A 395 13.22 -5.06 7.79
CA TYR A 395 14.30 -4.31 8.47
C TYR A 395 15.65 -4.98 8.29
N LEU A 396 15.68 -6.30 8.44
CA LEU A 396 16.88 -7.09 8.18
C LEU A 396 17.27 -7.05 6.69
N ASN A 397 16.28 -7.13 5.80
CA ASN A 397 16.49 -7.00 4.36
C ASN A 397 17.11 -5.64 4.01
N MET A 398 16.61 -4.56 4.61
CA MET A 398 17.14 -3.21 4.43
C MET A 398 18.58 -3.11 4.99
N ALA A 399 18.85 -3.69 6.16
CA ALA A 399 20.20 -3.75 6.72
C ALA A 399 21.16 -4.55 5.83
N ALA A 400 20.75 -5.72 5.35
CA ALA A 400 21.55 -6.56 4.46
C ALA A 400 21.89 -5.86 3.13
N GLU A 401 20.90 -5.19 2.54
CA GLU A 401 21.05 -4.56 1.22
C GLU A 401 21.71 -3.18 1.25
N THR A 402 21.52 -2.40 2.32
CA THR A 402 21.93 -0.98 2.35
C THR A 402 22.77 -0.62 3.58
N GLY A 403 23.11 -1.62 4.41
CA GLY A 403 23.89 -1.43 5.62
C GLY A 403 23.20 -0.58 6.68
N LEU A 404 23.97 -0.14 7.67
CA LEU A 404 23.51 0.79 8.72
C LEU A 404 23.03 2.12 8.15
N ALA A 405 23.68 2.62 7.09
CA ALA A 405 23.32 3.91 6.49
C ALA A 405 21.89 3.87 5.94
N GLY A 406 21.51 2.83 5.17
CA GLY A 406 20.18 2.70 4.60
C GLY A 406 19.12 2.35 5.65
N LEU A 407 19.44 1.44 6.59
CA LEU A 407 18.52 1.13 7.68
C LEU A 407 18.21 2.36 8.52
N PHE A 408 19.21 3.15 8.89
CA PHE A 408 19.01 4.39 9.65
C PHE A 408 18.19 5.41 8.86
N ALA A 409 18.51 5.62 7.57
CA ALA A 409 17.76 6.52 6.71
C ALA A 409 16.28 6.07 6.57
N TYR A 410 16.02 4.76 6.44
CA TYR A 410 14.67 4.21 6.41
C TYR A 410 13.92 4.47 7.74
N LEU A 411 14.54 4.18 8.88
CA LEU A 411 13.92 4.40 10.19
C LEU A 411 13.64 5.89 10.44
N MET A 412 14.54 6.79 10.03
CA MET A 412 14.33 8.23 10.12
C MET A 412 13.18 8.70 9.22
N LEU A 413 13.13 8.23 7.96
CA LEU A 413 12.01 8.49 7.06
C LEU A 413 10.70 8.02 7.70
N TRP A 414 10.69 6.81 8.26
CA TRP A 414 9.52 6.20 8.87
C TRP A 414 9.06 6.98 10.11
N ALA A 415 9.99 7.42 10.95
CA ALA A 415 9.71 8.28 12.09
C ALA A 415 9.04 9.60 11.67
N VAL A 416 9.52 10.23 10.58
CA VAL A 416 8.92 11.46 10.04
C VAL A 416 7.52 11.18 9.50
N ILE A 417 7.30 10.08 8.77
CA ILE A 417 5.98 9.67 8.25
C ILE A 417 5.00 9.46 9.43
N PHE A 418 5.41 8.72 10.45
CA PHE A 418 4.60 8.50 11.66
C PHE A 418 4.27 9.81 12.36
N TRP A 419 5.26 10.66 12.60
CA TRP A 419 5.05 11.95 13.26
C TRP A 419 4.07 12.84 12.51
N GLN A 420 4.20 12.94 11.19
CA GLN A 420 3.31 13.76 10.37
C GLN A 420 1.88 13.20 10.36
N THR A 421 1.73 11.89 10.19
CA THR A 421 0.42 11.25 10.18
C THR A 421 -0.25 11.33 11.56
N LEU A 422 0.51 11.12 12.63
CA LEU A 422 0.01 11.30 13.99
C LEU A 422 -0.42 12.77 14.23
N ARG A 423 0.40 13.74 13.82
CA ARG A 423 0.06 15.17 13.91
C ARG A 423 -1.22 15.51 13.11
N ALA A 424 -1.43 14.88 11.97
CA ALA A 424 -2.67 15.03 11.19
C ALA A 424 -3.89 14.57 11.98
N THR A 425 -3.80 13.50 12.79
CA THR A 425 -4.93 13.05 13.65
C THR A 425 -5.32 14.05 14.74
N TYR A 426 -4.47 15.01 15.07
CA TYR A 426 -4.77 16.10 16.03
C TYR A 426 -5.37 17.33 15.34
N ARG A 427 -5.05 17.54 14.07
CA ARG A 427 -5.45 18.73 13.31
C ARG A 427 -6.77 18.53 12.56
N LEU A 428 -6.95 17.35 11.96
CA LEU A 428 -8.10 17.05 11.12
C LEU A 428 -9.36 16.75 11.95
N ARG A 429 -10.53 16.93 11.34
CA ARG A 429 -11.85 16.71 11.96
C ARG A 429 -12.74 15.88 11.06
N GLY A 430 -13.81 15.30 11.62
CA GLY A 430 -14.82 14.57 10.87
C GLY A 430 -14.24 13.46 9.98
N TYR A 431 -14.67 13.39 8.71
CA TYR A 431 -14.25 12.41 7.73
C TYR A 431 -12.71 12.38 7.52
N ALA A 432 -12.09 13.57 7.46
CA ALA A 432 -10.65 13.69 7.29
C ALA A 432 -9.87 13.12 8.49
N LEU A 433 -10.38 13.26 9.70
CA LEU A 433 -9.84 12.62 10.90
C LEU A 433 -9.93 11.09 10.79
N GLY A 434 -11.06 10.56 10.30
CA GLY A 434 -11.22 9.12 10.09
C GLY A 434 -10.17 8.55 9.15
N ILE A 435 -9.89 9.24 8.05
CA ILE A 435 -8.81 8.87 7.11
C ILE A 435 -7.45 8.92 7.80
N ALA A 436 -7.13 10.00 8.53
CA ALA A 436 -5.84 10.14 9.20
C ALA A 436 -5.62 9.05 10.27
N LEU A 437 -6.65 8.71 11.05
CA LEU A 437 -6.62 7.59 12.00
C LEU A 437 -6.41 6.25 11.30
N GLY A 438 -7.14 6.04 10.19
CA GLY A 438 -6.99 4.83 9.37
C GLY A 438 -5.57 4.70 8.81
N VAL A 439 -5.02 5.76 8.20
CA VAL A 439 -3.65 5.76 7.66
C VAL A 439 -2.61 5.58 8.77
N PHE A 440 -2.81 6.17 9.95
CA PHE A 440 -1.95 5.90 11.11
C PHE A 440 -1.97 4.41 11.48
N GLY A 441 -3.15 3.77 11.49
CA GLY A 441 -3.28 2.33 11.69
C GLY A 441 -2.60 1.52 10.58
N VAL A 442 -2.69 1.94 9.32
CA VAL A 442 -1.99 1.31 8.19
C VAL A 442 -0.48 1.31 8.40
N LEU A 443 0.10 2.42 8.85
CA LEU A 443 1.53 2.50 9.13
C LEU A 443 1.95 1.55 10.25
N VAL A 444 1.16 1.43 11.31
CA VAL A 444 1.40 0.46 12.39
C VAL A 444 1.29 -0.98 11.88
N HIS A 445 0.23 -1.30 11.12
CA HIS A 445 0.06 -2.62 10.50
C HIS A 445 1.28 -2.99 9.66
N LEU A 446 1.68 -2.11 8.76
CA LEU A 446 2.82 -2.31 7.87
C LEU A 446 4.11 -2.53 8.64
N SER A 447 4.35 -1.72 9.69
CA SER A 447 5.57 -1.83 10.50
C SER A 447 5.66 -3.16 11.23
N VAL A 448 4.55 -3.63 11.83
CA VAL A 448 4.51 -4.90 12.55
C VAL A 448 4.58 -6.10 11.59
N HIS A 449 3.85 -6.05 10.47
CA HIS A 449 3.88 -7.14 9.49
C HIS A 449 5.27 -7.28 8.85
N ASN A 450 5.95 -6.17 8.59
CA ASN A 450 7.31 -6.15 8.04
C ASN A 450 8.41 -6.74 8.96
N LEU A 451 8.11 -7.00 10.24
CA LEU A 451 9.00 -7.78 11.12
C LEU A 451 9.14 -9.25 10.69
N VAL A 452 8.12 -9.78 10.02
CA VAL A 452 8.03 -11.20 9.66
C VAL A 452 7.76 -11.45 8.17
N ASP A 453 7.77 -10.37 7.35
CA ASP A 453 7.60 -10.43 5.91
C ASP A 453 8.16 -9.17 5.23
N ASN A 454 7.89 -9.00 3.92
CA ASN A 454 8.16 -7.79 3.14
C ASN A 454 6.90 -7.39 2.36
N LEU A 455 6.28 -6.27 2.73
CA LEU A 455 5.09 -5.74 2.09
C LEU A 455 5.37 -4.69 0.99
N TYR A 456 6.65 -4.44 0.63
CA TYR A 456 7.00 -3.60 -0.52
C TYR A 456 7.03 -4.39 -1.83
N VAL A 457 6.24 -5.47 -1.89
CA VAL A 457 6.02 -6.32 -3.07
C VAL A 457 4.67 -6.00 -3.73
N HIS A 458 4.42 -6.51 -4.94
CA HIS A 458 3.14 -6.37 -5.66
C HIS A 458 2.62 -4.91 -5.74
N ASN A 459 3.52 -3.94 -5.89
CA ASN A 459 3.21 -2.50 -5.98
C ASN A 459 2.49 -1.89 -4.76
N MET A 460 2.49 -2.56 -3.61
CA MET A 460 1.86 -2.05 -2.39
C MET A 460 2.46 -0.73 -1.88
N TYR A 461 3.72 -0.43 -2.25
CA TYR A 461 4.34 0.87 -1.99
C TYR A 461 3.57 2.05 -2.65
N LEU A 462 2.91 1.81 -3.79
CA LEU A 462 2.05 2.81 -4.43
C LEU A 462 0.76 3.05 -3.65
N HIS A 463 0.20 2.01 -3.02
CA HIS A 463 -0.92 2.18 -2.10
C HIS A 463 -0.53 3.10 -0.93
N ILE A 464 0.65 2.90 -0.35
CA ILE A 464 1.18 3.77 0.72
C ILE A 464 1.34 5.22 0.21
N ALA A 465 1.88 5.40 -1.00
CA ALA A 465 2.02 6.71 -1.62
C ALA A 465 0.68 7.44 -1.78
N ILE A 466 -0.37 6.74 -2.23
CA ILE A 466 -1.73 7.26 -2.35
C ILE A 466 -2.24 7.71 -0.98
N LEU A 467 -2.11 6.88 0.04
CA LEU A 467 -2.61 7.20 1.38
C LEU A 467 -1.91 8.42 2.00
N LEU A 468 -0.58 8.45 1.92
CA LEU A 468 0.23 9.57 2.43
C LEU A 468 -0.07 10.87 1.66
N GLY A 469 -0.22 10.79 0.34
CA GLY A 469 -0.60 11.93 -0.50
C GLY A 469 -1.98 12.47 -0.14
N CYS A 470 -2.95 11.59 0.12
CA CYS A 470 -4.29 12.00 0.56
C CYS A 470 -4.27 12.69 1.93
N VAL A 471 -3.49 12.18 2.90
CA VAL A 471 -3.35 12.86 4.20
C VAL A 471 -2.71 14.23 4.04
N ALA A 472 -1.67 14.36 3.20
CA ALA A 472 -1.02 15.64 2.92
C ALA A 472 -1.99 16.65 2.26
N ALA A 473 -2.81 16.20 1.30
CA ALA A 473 -3.83 17.02 0.64
C ALA A 473 -4.89 17.53 1.64
N LEU A 474 -5.38 16.66 2.54
CA LEU A 474 -6.35 17.05 3.58
C LEU A 474 -5.77 18.08 4.55
N VAL A 475 -4.55 17.90 5.01
CA VAL A 475 -3.87 18.85 5.90
C VAL A 475 -3.71 20.20 5.21
N ARG A 476 -3.29 20.22 3.94
CA ARG A 476 -3.16 21.45 3.14
C ARG A 476 -4.50 22.18 2.98
N SER A 477 -5.58 21.46 2.63
CA SER A 477 -6.91 22.06 2.43
C SER A 477 -7.43 22.74 3.69
N GLN A 478 -7.26 22.15 4.87
CA GLN A 478 -7.71 22.75 6.13
C GLN A 478 -6.86 23.95 6.56
N THR A 479 -5.56 23.97 6.27
CA THR A 479 -4.72 25.12 6.56
C THR A 479 -5.12 26.33 5.72
N ALA A 480 -5.52 26.13 4.46
CA ALA A 480 -6.00 27.19 3.59
C ALA A 480 -7.33 27.80 4.08
N LEU A 481 -8.26 26.98 4.60
CA LEU A 481 -9.54 27.45 5.15
C LEU A 481 -9.37 28.23 6.48
N GLY A 482 -8.44 27.84 7.33
CA GLY A 482 -8.14 28.52 8.60
C GLY A 482 -7.47 29.89 8.42
N GLY A 483 -6.72 30.10 7.33
CA GLY A 483 -6.07 31.37 7.01
C GLY A 483 -7.03 32.46 6.53
N THR A 484 -8.16 32.08 5.93
CA THR A 484 -9.17 33.04 5.42
C THR A 484 -10.12 33.57 6.52
N SER A 485 -10.31 32.81 7.60
CA SER A 485 -11.15 33.23 8.73
C SER A 485 -10.45 34.19 9.72
N GLY A 486 -9.13 34.26 9.69
CA GLY A 486 -8.36 35.19 10.55
C GLY A 486 -8.21 36.59 10.00
N CYS A 487 -8.43 36.83 8.71
CA CYS A 487 -8.25 38.15 8.07
C CYS A 487 -9.52 39.00 8.05
N GLY A 488 -10.65 38.47 8.53
CA GLY A 488 -11.96 39.17 8.47
C GLY A 488 -12.36 39.94 9.73
N LEU A 489 -11.62 39.83 10.84
CA LEU A 489 -12.03 40.46 12.11
C LEU A 489 -11.18 41.65 12.51
N ASP A 490 -10.05 41.96 11.88
CA ASP A 490 -9.20 43.09 12.26
C ASP A 490 -9.36 44.36 11.39
N CYS A 491 -10.25 44.38 10.40
CA CYS A 491 -10.49 45.56 9.55
C CYS A 491 -11.74 46.39 9.88
N ALA A 492 -12.52 46.00 10.90
CA ALA A 492 -13.79 46.68 11.19
C ALA A 492 -13.75 47.69 12.37
N ASP A 493 -12.60 47.86 13.04
CA ASP A 493 -12.52 48.75 14.24
C ASP A 493 -11.48 49.89 14.14
N ARG A 494 -11.37 50.53 12.97
CA ARG A 494 -10.74 51.86 12.81
C ARG A 494 -11.58 52.75 11.93
N GLY A 495 -12.67 53.17 12.46
CA GLY A 495 -13.53 54.20 11.87
C GLY A 495 -14.20 55.00 12.97
N ASP A 496 -13.75 56.27 13.10
CA ASP A 496 -14.42 57.45 13.64
C ASP A 496 -14.78 57.51 15.14
N ARG A 497 -13.97 58.27 15.85
CA ARG A 497 -14.51 59.21 16.84
C ARG A 497 -13.97 60.62 16.57
N PRO A 498 -14.86 61.65 16.68
CA PRO A 498 -14.57 63.07 16.39
C PRO A 498 -13.65 63.69 17.42
#